data_a4ae5004cf0560455f23b3e70c8be034
#
_entry.id   a4ae5004cf0560455f23b3e70c8be034
#
_cell.length_a   1.000
_cell.length_b   1.000
_cell.length_c   1.000
_cell.angle_alpha   90.00
_cell.angle_beta   90.00
_cell.angle_gamma   90.00
#
_symmetry.space_group_name_H-M   'P 1'
#
loop_
_entity.id
_entity.type
_entity.pdbx_description
1 polymer ?
#
loop_
_entity_poly.entity_id
_entity_poly.type
_entity_poly.pdbx_seq_one_letter_code
_entity_poly.pdbx_strand_id
1 'polypeptide(L)'
;TPTKEEIKIFAPLLDWEIAVCQPELILTLGNIGLQRLLGPKPTITAVHGTVIQSPIQTFDEQSQNYHWTQKTYQIIPLFHPAAVFYNYRLKEVVKEDWQVVQKQLQLLKKV
;
A
#
# COMPACT_ATOMS: atom_id res chain seq x y z
N THR A 1 -11.14 -10.80 6.05
CA THR A 1 -10.36 -9.82 6.83
C THR A 1 -9.39 -10.56 7.74
N PRO A 2 -8.09 -10.27 7.70
CA PRO A 2 -7.13 -10.94 8.57
C PRO A 2 -7.39 -10.61 10.04
N THR A 3 -7.14 -11.59 10.91
CA THR A 3 -7.25 -11.41 12.35
C THR A 3 -6.06 -10.60 12.88
N LYS A 4 -6.20 -10.05 14.09
CA LYS A 4 -5.09 -9.34 14.74
C LYS A 4 -3.87 -10.24 14.94
N GLU A 5 -4.09 -11.53 15.22
CA GLU A 5 -3.00 -12.49 15.40
C GLU A 5 -2.28 -12.77 14.08
N GLU A 6 -3.03 -12.90 12.98
CA GLU A 6 -2.43 -13.05 11.66
C GLU A 6 -1.59 -11.85 11.27
N ILE A 7 -2.06 -10.64 11.58
CA ILE A 7 -1.30 -9.42 11.34
C ILE A 7 0.01 -9.43 12.13
N LYS A 8 -0.01 -9.86 13.39
CA LYS A 8 1.21 -9.94 14.20
C LYS A 8 2.22 -10.93 13.65
N ILE A 9 1.75 -12.01 13.02
CA ILE A 9 2.64 -13.02 12.44
C ILE A 9 3.26 -12.52 11.14
N PHE A 10 2.48 -11.90 10.26
CA PHE A 10 2.92 -11.55 8.91
C PHE A 10 3.53 -10.14 8.80
N ALA A 11 3.22 -9.23 9.74
CA ALA A 11 3.75 -7.87 9.67
C ALA A 11 5.28 -7.80 9.68
N PRO A 12 6.00 -8.55 10.56
CA PRO A 12 7.46 -8.53 10.51
C PRO A 12 8.04 -9.06 9.21
N LEU A 13 7.41 -10.05 8.60
CA LEU A 13 7.85 -10.60 7.33
C LEU A 13 7.72 -9.56 6.22
N LEU A 14 6.59 -8.86 6.15
CA LEU A 14 6.38 -7.78 5.18
C LEU A 14 7.41 -6.67 5.37
N ASP A 15 7.64 -6.26 6.61
CA ASP A 15 8.60 -5.20 6.92
C ASP A 15 10.01 -5.60 6.51
N TRP A 16 10.40 -6.86 6.73
CA TRP A 16 11.67 -7.39 6.32
C TRP A 16 11.82 -7.37 4.80
N GLU A 17 10.80 -7.79 4.08
CA GLU A 17 10.82 -7.78 2.61
C GLU A 17 11.00 -6.36 2.07
N ILE A 18 10.29 -5.38 2.63
CA ILE A 18 10.43 -3.98 2.21
C ILE A 18 11.83 -3.47 2.51
N ALA A 19 12.35 -3.76 3.71
CA ALA A 19 13.69 -3.30 4.10
C ALA A 19 14.79 -3.89 3.22
N VAL A 20 14.68 -5.17 2.84
CA VAL A 20 15.66 -5.85 2.00
C VAL A 20 15.56 -5.43 0.54
N CYS A 21 14.35 -5.40 -0.01
CA CYS A 21 14.13 -5.09 -1.42
C CYS A 21 14.24 -3.59 -1.71
N GLN A 22 13.96 -2.74 -0.74
CA GLN A 22 13.95 -1.28 -0.88
C GLN A 22 13.24 -0.84 -2.18
N PRO A 23 11.93 -1.15 -2.31
CA PRO A 23 11.23 -0.89 -3.55
C PRO A 23 11.13 0.61 -3.85
N GLU A 24 11.22 0.96 -5.13
CA GLU A 24 11.01 2.35 -5.56
C GLU A 24 9.53 2.71 -5.54
N LEU A 25 8.67 1.73 -5.73
CA LEU A 25 7.22 1.92 -5.77
C LEU A 25 6.53 0.79 -5.02
N ILE A 26 5.58 1.16 -4.17
CA ILE A 26 4.76 0.20 -3.42
C ILE A 26 3.31 0.36 -3.89
N LEU A 27 2.68 -0.75 -4.25
CA LEU A 27 1.26 -0.79 -4.57
C LEU A 27 0.53 -1.43 -3.41
N THR A 28 -0.50 -0.76 -2.89
CA THR A 28 -1.36 -1.33 -1.85
C THR A 28 -2.71 -1.70 -2.44
N LEU A 29 -3.32 -2.77 -1.93
CA LEU A 29 -4.62 -3.25 -2.39
C LEU A 29 -5.64 -3.13 -1.25
N GLY A 30 -6.66 -2.30 -1.46
CA GLY A 30 -7.72 -2.09 -0.49
C GLY A 30 -7.27 -1.33 0.76
N ASN A 31 -8.21 -1.17 1.70
CA ASN A 31 -7.95 -0.41 2.93
C ASN A 31 -6.95 -1.10 3.85
N ILE A 32 -6.95 -2.42 3.89
CA ILE A 32 -6.08 -3.16 4.82
C ILE A 32 -4.62 -2.90 4.48
N GLY A 33 -4.22 -3.05 3.21
CA GLY A 33 -2.85 -2.78 2.79
C GLY A 33 -2.48 -1.31 2.96
N LEU A 34 -3.38 -0.41 2.59
CA LEU A 34 -3.17 1.03 2.70
C LEU A 34 -2.94 1.45 4.16
N GLN A 35 -3.80 1.03 5.06
CA GLN A 35 -3.75 1.43 6.46
C GLN A 35 -2.63 0.73 7.23
N ARG A 36 -2.22 -0.45 6.79
CA ARG A 36 -1.05 -1.12 7.36
C ARG A 36 0.22 -0.28 7.20
N LEU A 37 0.37 0.40 6.08
CA LEU A 37 1.56 1.19 5.79
C LEU A 37 1.41 2.66 6.16
N LEU A 38 0.23 3.25 5.99
CA LEU A 38 0.02 4.68 6.16
C LEU A 38 -0.82 5.05 7.38
N GLY A 39 -1.23 4.06 8.18
CA GLY A 39 -2.04 4.32 9.37
C GLY A 39 -3.53 4.34 9.08
N PRO A 40 -4.37 4.57 10.11
CA PRO A 40 -5.82 4.40 9.98
C PRO A 40 -6.55 5.55 9.28
N LYS A 41 -5.91 6.70 9.08
CA LYS A 41 -6.59 7.89 8.55
C LYS A 41 -6.95 7.81 7.06
N PRO A 42 -6.04 7.40 6.14
CA PRO A 42 -6.40 7.37 4.72
C PRO A 42 -7.37 6.23 4.43
N THR A 43 -8.32 6.49 3.53
CA THR A 43 -9.24 5.47 3.02
C THR A 43 -9.05 5.30 1.52
N ILE A 44 -9.30 4.08 1.03
CA ILE A 44 -9.10 3.79 -0.39
C ILE A 44 -10.02 4.64 -1.28
N THR A 45 -11.23 4.93 -0.85
CA THR A 45 -12.16 5.76 -1.62
C THR A 45 -11.66 7.19 -1.80
N ALA A 46 -10.85 7.68 -0.85
CA ALA A 46 -10.33 9.04 -0.92
C ALA A 46 -9.01 9.14 -1.69
N VAL A 47 -8.15 8.11 -1.64
CA VAL A 47 -6.77 8.22 -2.12
C VAL A 47 -6.40 7.26 -3.25
N HIS A 48 -7.31 6.40 -3.71
CA HIS A 48 -7.01 5.44 -4.76
C HIS A 48 -6.44 6.12 -6.00
N GLY A 49 -5.48 5.48 -6.65
CA GLY A 49 -4.92 5.96 -7.91
C GLY A 49 -4.03 7.20 -7.79
N THR A 50 -3.73 7.67 -6.58
CA THR A 50 -2.83 8.80 -6.39
C THR A 50 -1.43 8.33 -6.04
N VAL A 51 -0.41 9.10 -6.43
CA VAL A 51 0.97 8.82 -6.03
C VAL A 51 1.23 9.55 -4.72
N ILE A 52 1.46 8.80 -3.66
CA ILE A 52 1.73 9.33 -2.32
C ILE A 52 3.20 9.11 -2.01
N GLN A 53 3.90 10.15 -1.60
CA GLN A 53 5.27 10.03 -1.10
C GLN A 53 5.23 10.22 0.41
N SER A 54 5.55 9.17 1.15
CA SER A 54 5.37 9.16 2.60
C SER A 54 6.29 8.15 3.26
N PRO A 55 6.70 8.39 4.52
CA PRO A 55 7.18 7.30 5.37
C PRO A 55 6.09 6.25 5.52
N ILE A 56 6.49 5.04 5.83
CA ILE A 56 5.55 3.95 6.07
C ILE A 56 5.72 3.42 7.49
N GLN A 57 4.69 2.74 7.99
CA GLN A 57 4.74 2.11 9.30
C GLN A 57 5.45 0.76 9.20
N THR A 58 6.34 0.50 10.16
CA THR A 58 6.94 -0.81 10.38
C THR A 58 6.60 -1.29 11.77
N PHE A 59 6.45 -2.59 11.94
CA PHE A 59 6.09 -3.19 13.22
C PHE A 59 7.36 -3.54 14.00
N ASP A 60 7.47 -2.99 15.23
CA ASP A 60 8.55 -3.28 16.13
C ASP A 60 8.14 -4.41 17.07
N GLU A 61 8.81 -5.56 16.97
CA GLU A 61 8.50 -6.75 17.78
C GLU A 61 8.78 -6.52 19.27
N GLN A 62 9.79 -5.72 19.61
CA GLN A 62 10.14 -5.48 21.00
C GLN A 62 9.09 -4.65 21.72
N SER A 63 8.65 -3.55 21.11
CA SER A 63 7.65 -2.66 21.71
C SER A 63 6.21 -3.09 21.40
N GLN A 64 6.00 -4.01 20.44
CA GLN A 64 4.68 -4.42 19.94
C GLN A 64 3.88 -3.25 19.38
N ASN A 65 4.56 -2.24 18.84
CA ASN A 65 3.96 -1.04 18.27
C ASN A 65 4.51 -0.78 16.88
N TYR A 66 3.78 0.06 16.13
CA TYR A 66 4.22 0.51 14.81
C TYR A 66 5.05 1.79 14.96
N HIS A 67 6.08 1.90 14.12
CA HIS A 67 6.91 3.09 14.03
C HIS A 67 7.02 3.54 12.57
N TRP A 68 7.13 4.83 12.34
CA TRP A 68 7.31 5.37 11.00
C TRP A 68 8.76 5.26 10.56
N THR A 69 8.96 4.93 9.27
CA THR A 69 10.32 4.89 8.70
C THR A 69 10.88 6.30 8.54
N GLN A 70 12.21 6.41 8.52
CA GLN A 70 12.87 7.67 8.17
C GLN A 70 12.86 7.90 6.67
N LYS A 71 13.00 6.84 5.87
CA LYS A 71 12.95 6.90 4.42
C LYS A 71 11.51 7.04 3.95
N THR A 72 11.29 7.85 2.90
CA THR A 72 9.99 7.93 2.24
C THR A 72 9.92 6.99 1.05
N TYR A 73 8.73 6.53 0.76
CA TYR A 73 8.43 5.64 -0.36
C TYR A 73 7.34 6.23 -1.23
N GLN A 74 7.33 5.88 -2.51
CA GLN A 74 6.22 6.20 -3.39
C GLN A 74 5.19 5.08 -3.30
N ILE A 75 3.95 5.45 -3.01
CA ILE A 75 2.87 4.48 -2.77
C ILE A 75 1.69 4.86 -3.65
N ILE A 76 1.13 3.88 -4.36
CA ILE A 76 -0.11 4.06 -5.10
C ILE A 76 -1.16 3.12 -4.51
N PRO A 77 -2.14 3.65 -3.78
CA PRO A 77 -3.24 2.83 -3.26
C PRO A 77 -4.19 2.43 -4.40
N LEU A 78 -4.61 1.18 -4.40
CA LEU A 78 -5.51 0.63 -5.42
C LEU A 78 -6.66 -0.09 -4.73
N PHE A 79 -7.82 -0.16 -5.41
CA PHE A 79 -8.88 -1.01 -4.96
C PHE A 79 -8.47 -2.47 -4.99
N HIS A 80 -8.92 -3.24 -4.00
CA HIS A 80 -8.74 -4.68 -4.04
C HIS A 80 -9.49 -5.25 -5.25
N PRO A 81 -8.91 -6.20 -6.01
CA PRO A 81 -9.57 -6.74 -7.21
C PRO A 81 -10.98 -7.25 -6.96
N ALA A 82 -11.25 -7.79 -5.77
CA ALA A 82 -12.59 -8.28 -5.41
C ALA A 82 -13.64 -7.16 -5.38
N ALA A 83 -13.24 -5.88 -5.22
CA ALA A 83 -14.19 -4.78 -5.18
C ALA A 83 -14.99 -4.66 -6.48
N VAL A 84 -14.40 -5.02 -7.63
CA VAL A 84 -15.08 -4.98 -8.93
C VAL A 84 -16.23 -6.00 -9.00
N PHE A 85 -16.08 -7.14 -8.31
CA PHE A 85 -17.13 -8.16 -8.25
C PHE A 85 -18.35 -7.65 -7.48
N TYR A 86 -18.15 -6.86 -6.45
CA TYR A 86 -19.24 -6.32 -5.64
C TYR A 86 -19.82 -5.04 -6.19
N ASN A 87 -19.01 -4.26 -6.94
CA ASN A 87 -19.45 -3.03 -7.55
C ASN A 87 -18.82 -2.87 -8.93
N TYR A 88 -19.54 -3.31 -9.94
CA TYR A 88 -19.08 -3.29 -11.34
C TYR A 88 -18.77 -1.86 -11.84
N ARG A 89 -19.38 -0.84 -11.22
CA ARG A 89 -19.11 0.56 -11.59
C ARG A 89 -17.65 0.96 -11.34
N LEU A 90 -16.95 0.23 -10.49
CA LEU A 90 -15.52 0.49 -10.21
C LEU A 90 -14.61 0.04 -11.34
N LYS A 91 -15.09 -0.69 -12.33
CA LYS A 91 -14.26 -1.24 -13.40
C LYS A 91 -13.45 -0.16 -14.13
N GLU A 92 -14.12 0.92 -14.53
CA GLU A 92 -13.44 2.02 -15.23
C GLU A 92 -12.50 2.79 -14.31
N VAL A 93 -12.88 2.97 -13.06
CA VAL A 93 -12.04 3.62 -12.05
C VAL A 93 -10.76 2.82 -11.84
N VAL A 94 -10.87 1.50 -11.73
CA VAL A 94 -9.71 0.61 -11.57
C VAL A 94 -8.79 0.69 -12.79
N LYS A 95 -9.35 0.74 -14.00
CA LYS A 95 -8.55 0.91 -15.22
C LYS A 95 -7.75 2.21 -15.20
N GLU A 96 -8.39 3.31 -14.79
CA GLU A 96 -7.73 4.61 -14.71
C GLU A 96 -6.60 4.58 -13.67
N ASP A 97 -6.84 3.95 -12.53
CA ASP A 97 -5.82 3.83 -11.48
C ASP A 97 -4.60 3.04 -11.96
N TRP A 98 -4.83 1.95 -12.70
CA TRP A 98 -3.73 1.17 -13.26
C TRP A 98 -2.95 1.91 -14.36
N GLN A 99 -3.58 2.84 -15.07
CA GLN A 99 -2.88 3.72 -15.99
C GLN A 99 -1.90 4.63 -15.24
N VAL A 100 -2.28 5.11 -14.05
CA VAL A 100 -1.37 5.88 -13.20
C VAL A 100 -0.16 5.03 -12.82
N VAL A 101 -0.38 3.76 -12.45
CA VAL A 101 0.71 2.83 -12.11
C VAL A 101 1.66 2.67 -13.29
N GLN A 102 1.14 2.43 -14.50
CA GLN A 102 1.96 2.25 -15.69
C GLN A 102 2.80 3.49 -15.99
N LYS A 103 2.20 4.66 -15.89
CA LYS A 103 2.89 5.93 -16.11
C LYS A 103 4.02 6.12 -15.11
N GLN A 104 3.77 5.83 -13.84
CA GLN A 104 4.78 5.98 -12.79
C GLN A 104 5.94 5.00 -12.99
N LEU A 105 5.64 3.76 -13.40
CA LEU A 105 6.68 2.78 -13.70
C LEU A 105 7.55 3.23 -14.87
N GLN A 106 6.98 3.84 -15.89
CA GLN A 106 7.73 4.38 -17.02
C GLN A 106 8.67 5.51 -16.59
N LEU A 107 8.20 6.39 -15.70
CA LEU A 107 9.02 7.47 -15.17
C LEU A 107 10.20 6.94 -14.37
N LEU A 108 10.02 5.88 -13.60
CA LEU A 108 11.09 5.26 -12.82
C LEU A 108 12.12 4.56 -13.71
N LYS A 109 11.69 4.00 -14.85
CA LYS A 109 12.60 3.32 -15.79
C LYS A 109 13.51 4.29 -16.55
N LYS A 110 13.16 5.57 -16.65
CA LYS A 110 13.94 6.57 -17.36
C LYS A 110 15.08 7.15 -16.52
N VAL A 111 15.16 6.75 -15.27
CA VAL A 111 16.25 7.17 -14.37
C VAL A 111 17.41 6.15 -14.36
#